data_d8cfe2bc2b0cca64ae812eed50d35224
#
_entry.id   d8cfe2bc2b0cca64ae812eed50d35224
#
_cell.length_a   1.000
_cell.length_b   1.000
_cell.length_c   1.000
_cell.angle_alpha   90.00
_cell.angle_beta   90.00
_cell.angle_gamma   90.00
#
_symmetry.space_group_name_H-M   'P 1'
#
loop_
_entity.id
_entity.type
_entity.pdbx_description
1 polymer ?
#
loop_
_entity_poly.entity_id
_entity_poly.type
_entity_poly.pdbx_seq_one_letter_code
_entity_poly.pdbx_strand_id
1 'polypeptide(L)'
;MNLPSKIRGWLNSAQTSLTNVDMSASPEKVMAQYTATGKKQYLSLLVGEFNLALYHYLLSQSDKATAEDVVQITWLKVMKTQSSVTPTHVKSWLFTIARNTLIDELRKQNRWQHIEFEDQIATENSLEQQLETKDKLAQFNQALSTLPFLQKEAFILQQEGFSLSQISDLTSESQETIKSRLRYARNHLKNKIGTTS
;
A
#
# COMPACT_ATOMS: atom_id res chain seq x y z
N MET A 1 -3.32 -3.22 16.81
CA MET A 1 -2.24 -3.26 15.81
C MET A 1 -0.93 -2.95 16.52
N ASN A 2 -0.02 -3.91 16.57
CA ASN A 2 1.24 -3.71 17.28
C ASN A 2 2.29 -3.12 16.32
N LEU A 3 2.47 -1.80 16.40
CA LEU A 3 3.66 -1.17 15.82
C LEU A 3 4.91 -1.79 16.44
N PRO A 4 5.97 -2.03 15.65
CA PRO A 4 7.24 -2.54 16.16
C PRO A 4 7.76 -1.69 17.30
N SER A 5 8.41 -2.34 18.27
CA SER A 5 8.86 -1.70 19.52
C SER A 5 9.71 -0.46 19.30
N LYS A 6 10.55 -0.46 18.26
CA LYS A 6 11.42 0.70 17.89
C LYS A 6 10.60 1.89 17.37
N ILE A 7 9.58 1.66 16.52
CA ILE A 7 8.70 2.72 16.02
C ILE A 7 7.76 3.19 17.14
N ARG A 8 7.25 2.28 17.97
CA ARG A 8 6.39 2.61 19.12
C ARG A 8 7.13 3.46 20.16
N GLY A 9 8.34 3.09 20.55
CA GLY A 9 9.15 3.87 21.48
C GLY A 9 9.47 5.27 20.93
N TRP A 10 9.66 5.37 19.63
CA TRP A 10 9.92 6.61 18.95
C TRP A 10 8.65 7.49 18.83
N LEU A 11 7.48 6.91 18.53
CA LEU A 11 6.18 7.62 18.51
C LEU A 11 5.79 8.13 19.90
N ASN A 12 5.98 7.33 20.95
CA ASN A 12 5.67 7.75 22.32
C ASN A 12 6.55 8.95 22.77
N SER A 13 7.81 8.99 22.36
CA SER A 13 8.68 10.13 22.65
C SER A 13 8.31 11.40 21.84
N ALA A 14 7.66 11.24 20.68
CA ALA A 14 7.22 12.35 19.84
C ALA A 14 5.86 12.94 20.29
N GLN A 15 4.98 12.13 20.87
CA GLN A 15 3.67 12.58 21.37
C GLN A 15 3.78 13.59 22.53
N THR A 16 4.84 13.54 23.33
CA THR A 16 5.07 14.49 24.43
C THR A 16 5.44 15.90 23.95
N SER A 17 5.72 16.09 22.65
CA SER A 17 6.20 17.36 22.07
C SER A 17 5.18 18.04 21.13
N LEU A 18 3.92 17.60 21.12
CA LEU A 18 2.90 18.05 20.14
C LEU A 18 2.28 19.44 20.44
N THR A 19 2.74 20.18 21.44
CA THR A 19 2.08 21.40 21.94
C THR A 19 2.06 22.58 20.96
N ASN A 20 2.69 22.51 19.77
CA ASN A 20 2.76 23.61 18.79
C ASN A 20 2.70 23.17 17.31
N VAL A 21 2.07 22.04 16.98
CA VAL A 21 1.94 21.60 15.60
C VAL A 21 0.50 21.78 15.14
N ASP A 22 0.31 22.48 14.03
CA ASP A 22 -0.99 22.60 13.37
C ASP A 22 -1.41 21.23 12.83
N MET A 23 -2.31 20.57 13.55
CA MET A 23 -2.86 19.26 13.20
C MET A 23 -3.78 19.30 11.96
N SER A 24 -4.12 20.50 11.47
CA SER A 24 -4.93 20.68 10.25
C SER A 24 -4.07 20.92 9.00
N ALA A 25 -2.74 20.93 9.13
CA ALA A 25 -1.84 21.17 8.01
C ALA A 25 -1.86 20.00 7.03
N SER A 26 -1.84 20.29 5.71
CA SER A 26 -1.75 19.24 4.69
C SER A 26 -0.47 18.42 4.84
N PRO A 27 -0.48 17.13 4.41
CA PRO A 27 0.70 16.27 4.45
C PRO A 27 1.94 16.87 3.81
N GLU A 28 1.76 17.64 2.75
CA GLU A 28 2.86 18.33 2.02
C GLU A 28 3.50 19.40 2.92
N LYS A 29 2.70 20.18 3.66
CA LYS A 29 3.20 21.16 4.62
C LYS A 29 3.93 20.49 5.77
N VAL A 30 3.36 19.40 6.30
CA VAL A 30 3.97 18.62 7.39
C VAL A 30 5.32 18.03 6.91
N MET A 31 5.37 17.48 5.70
CA MET A 31 6.60 16.95 5.11
C MET A 31 7.64 18.04 4.88
N ALA A 32 7.25 19.21 4.38
CA ALA A 32 8.15 20.35 4.21
C ALA A 32 8.76 20.79 5.55
N GLN A 33 7.96 20.84 6.62
CA GLN A 33 8.46 21.14 7.96
C GLN A 33 9.40 20.06 8.49
N TYR A 34 9.11 18.80 8.23
CA TYR A 34 10.01 17.70 8.57
C TYR A 34 11.36 17.83 7.84
N THR A 35 11.32 18.07 6.54
CA THR A 35 12.52 18.24 5.70
C THR A 35 13.38 19.42 6.18
N ALA A 36 12.73 20.55 6.51
CA ALA A 36 13.43 21.76 6.95
C ALA A 36 14.03 21.68 8.35
N THR A 37 13.37 20.95 9.28
CA THR A 37 13.71 21.03 10.71
C THR A 37 14.26 19.72 11.29
N GLY A 38 14.00 18.58 10.66
CA GLY A 38 14.32 17.26 11.20
C GLY A 38 13.54 16.88 12.46
N LYS A 39 12.56 17.68 12.87
CA LYS A 39 11.83 17.44 14.11
C LYS A 39 10.94 16.21 13.97
N LYS A 40 11.11 15.25 14.88
CA LYS A 40 10.40 13.96 14.91
C LYS A 40 8.88 14.11 14.97
N GLN A 41 8.38 15.19 15.57
CA GLN A 41 6.94 15.46 15.69
C GLN A 41 6.24 15.51 14.32
N TYR A 42 6.84 16.11 13.28
CA TYR A 42 6.26 16.16 11.94
C TYR A 42 6.22 14.78 11.28
N LEU A 43 7.27 14.00 11.43
CA LEU A 43 7.26 12.63 10.93
C LEU A 43 6.23 11.77 11.66
N SER A 44 6.03 11.97 12.97
CA SER A 44 5.00 11.28 13.76
C SER A 44 3.59 11.53 13.22
N LEU A 45 3.29 12.75 12.76
CA LEU A 45 2.01 13.08 12.11
C LEU A 45 1.84 12.31 10.80
N LEU A 46 2.86 12.27 9.95
CA LEU A 46 2.83 11.52 8.69
C LEU A 46 2.65 10.01 8.94
N VAL A 47 3.35 9.47 9.94
CA VAL A 47 3.17 8.07 10.36
C VAL A 47 1.73 7.84 10.84
N GLY A 48 1.20 8.72 11.68
CA GLY A 48 -0.19 8.64 12.16
C GLY A 48 -1.22 8.62 11.02
N GLU A 49 -0.98 9.40 9.98
CA GLU A 49 -1.88 9.53 8.84
C GLU A 49 -1.77 8.36 7.85
N PHE A 50 -0.54 7.96 7.48
CA PHE A 50 -0.34 7.04 6.34
C PHE A 50 0.01 5.60 6.71
N ASN A 51 0.44 5.33 7.95
CA ASN A 51 0.95 4.00 8.33
C ASN A 51 -0.09 2.88 8.13
N LEU A 52 -1.34 3.14 8.46
CA LEU A 52 -2.42 2.17 8.34
C LEU A 52 -2.72 1.84 6.88
N ALA A 53 -2.81 2.86 6.02
CA ALA A 53 -3.07 2.70 4.59
C ALA A 53 -1.91 1.96 3.90
N LEU A 54 -0.65 2.32 4.21
CA LEU A 54 0.53 1.60 3.73
C LEU A 54 0.52 0.13 4.17
N TYR A 55 0.21 -0.13 5.44
CA TYR A 55 0.15 -1.50 5.95
C TYR A 55 -0.93 -2.33 5.24
N HIS A 56 -2.14 -1.80 5.06
CA HIS A 56 -3.23 -2.51 4.38
C HIS A 56 -2.88 -2.78 2.91
N TYR A 57 -2.29 -1.80 2.22
CA TYR A 57 -1.80 -2.00 0.87
C TYR A 57 -0.78 -3.16 0.80
N LEU A 58 0.23 -3.13 1.65
CA LEU A 58 1.28 -4.15 1.69
C LEU A 58 0.76 -5.53 2.09
N LEU A 59 -0.14 -5.59 3.10
CA LEU A 59 -0.79 -6.82 3.52
C LEU A 59 -1.67 -7.43 2.44
N SER A 60 -2.27 -6.61 1.57
CA SER A 60 -3.03 -7.12 0.42
C SER A 60 -2.16 -7.82 -0.62
N GLN A 61 -0.87 -7.50 -0.66
CA GLN A 61 0.10 -7.98 -1.66
C GLN A 61 1.10 -9.00 -1.12
N SER A 62 1.18 -9.20 0.19
CA SER A 62 2.15 -10.08 0.83
C SER A 62 1.59 -10.72 2.11
N ASP A 63 2.38 -11.55 2.76
CA ASP A 63 2.08 -12.04 4.09
C ASP A 63 2.31 -10.96 5.16
N LYS A 64 1.76 -11.21 6.36
CA LYS A 64 1.81 -10.27 7.48
C LYS A 64 3.24 -9.88 7.88
N ALA A 65 4.16 -10.82 7.92
CA ALA A 65 5.54 -10.57 8.33
C ALA A 65 6.24 -9.65 7.32
N THR A 66 6.12 -9.95 6.03
CA THR A 66 6.64 -9.12 4.94
C THR A 66 6.02 -7.72 4.97
N ALA A 67 4.70 -7.60 5.16
CA ALA A 67 4.03 -6.30 5.21
C ALA A 67 4.54 -5.45 6.40
N GLU A 68 4.70 -6.03 7.58
CA GLU A 68 5.24 -5.35 8.77
C GLU A 68 6.68 -4.88 8.55
N ASP A 69 7.52 -5.71 7.97
CA ASP A 69 8.92 -5.38 7.69
C ASP A 69 9.04 -4.28 6.62
N VAL A 70 8.30 -4.38 5.53
CA VAL A 70 8.31 -3.37 4.45
C VAL A 70 7.82 -2.02 4.93
N VAL A 71 6.77 -1.95 5.76
CA VAL A 71 6.34 -0.69 6.38
C VAL A 71 7.47 -0.06 7.19
N GLN A 72 8.17 -0.85 8.01
CA GLN A 72 9.29 -0.35 8.80
C GLN A 72 10.42 0.19 7.92
N ILE A 73 10.82 -0.59 6.90
CA ILE A 73 11.86 -0.18 5.95
C ILE A 73 11.45 1.10 5.21
N THR A 74 10.16 1.22 4.86
CA THR A 74 9.62 2.43 4.21
C THR A 74 9.85 3.65 5.08
N TRP A 75 9.46 3.63 6.35
CA TRP A 75 9.68 4.75 7.25
C TRP A 75 11.16 5.02 7.54
N LEU A 76 11.99 3.99 7.61
CA LEU A 76 13.46 4.17 7.73
C LEU A 76 14.05 4.86 6.49
N LYS A 77 13.57 4.52 5.28
CA LYS A 77 13.97 5.22 4.04
C LYS A 77 13.53 6.69 4.07
N VAL A 78 12.29 6.98 4.49
CA VAL A 78 11.79 8.35 4.67
C VAL A 78 12.67 9.15 5.63
N MET A 79 13.07 8.56 6.75
CA MET A 79 13.98 9.21 7.72
C MET A 79 15.34 9.53 7.13
N LYS A 80 15.89 8.65 6.28
CA LYS A 80 17.20 8.86 5.64
C LYS A 80 17.17 9.93 4.56
N THR A 81 16.03 10.16 3.90
CA THR A 81 15.88 11.16 2.82
C THR A 81 15.49 12.55 3.33
N GLN A 82 15.45 12.76 4.65
CA GLN A 82 14.95 13.96 5.33
C GLN A 82 15.42 15.29 4.72
N SER A 83 16.68 15.39 4.29
CA SER A 83 17.25 16.67 3.82
C SER A 83 17.27 16.82 2.28
N SER A 84 16.85 15.82 1.53
CA SER A 84 17.07 15.76 0.08
C SER A 84 15.81 15.80 -0.76
N VAL A 85 14.61 15.54 -0.21
CA VAL A 85 13.39 15.42 -1.02
C VAL A 85 12.20 16.05 -0.31
N THR A 86 11.56 17.03 -0.97
CA THR A 86 10.22 17.52 -0.59
C THR A 86 9.24 17.13 -1.70
N PRO A 87 8.51 16.02 -1.54
CA PRO A 87 7.58 15.55 -2.57
C PRO A 87 6.38 16.49 -2.70
N THR A 88 5.92 16.70 -3.93
CA THR A 88 4.71 17.48 -4.25
C THR A 88 3.43 16.73 -3.84
N HIS A 89 3.48 15.40 -3.79
CA HIS A 89 2.39 14.51 -3.39
C HIS A 89 2.92 13.46 -2.43
N VAL A 90 2.82 13.74 -1.14
CA VAL A 90 3.39 12.91 -0.06
C VAL A 90 2.83 11.49 -0.09
N LYS A 91 1.51 11.32 -0.25
CA LYS A 91 0.89 10.00 -0.32
C LYS A 91 1.47 9.16 -1.45
N SER A 92 1.51 9.68 -2.69
CA SER A 92 2.04 8.94 -3.85
C SER A 92 3.51 8.57 -3.65
N TRP A 93 4.31 9.49 -3.13
CA TRP A 93 5.72 9.25 -2.85
C TRP A 93 5.94 8.15 -1.81
N LEU A 94 5.18 8.14 -0.72
CA LEU A 94 5.25 7.10 0.31
C LEU A 94 4.88 5.73 -0.26
N PHE A 95 3.80 5.64 -1.05
CA PHE A 95 3.39 4.40 -1.69
C PHE A 95 4.41 3.91 -2.73
N THR A 96 5.07 4.82 -3.45
CA THR A 96 6.18 4.45 -4.36
C THR A 96 7.36 3.83 -3.59
N ILE A 97 7.75 4.41 -2.44
CA ILE A 97 8.81 3.82 -1.61
C ILE A 97 8.39 2.45 -1.09
N ALA A 98 7.16 2.31 -0.59
CA ALA A 98 6.64 1.07 -0.06
C ALA A 98 6.57 -0.02 -1.14
N ARG A 99 6.02 0.30 -2.32
CA ARG A 99 5.95 -0.60 -3.46
C ARG A 99 7.32 -1.10 -3.90
N ASN A 100 8.24 -0.19 -4.12
CA ASN A 100 9.60 -0.55 -4.56
C ASN A 100 10.28 -1.44 -3.51
N THR A 101 10.09 -1.14 -2.22
CA THR A 101 10.62 -1.96 -1.14
C THR A 101 9.99 -3.35 -1.12
N LEU A 102 8.67 -3.45 -1.35
CA LEU A 102 7.97 -4.74 -1.45
C LEU A 102 8.50 -5.56 -2.63
N ILE A 103 8.62 -4.96 -3.81
CA ILE A 103 9.14 -5.64 -5.01
C ILE A 103 10.56 -6.16 -4.74
N ASP A 104 11.42 -5.36 -4.11
CA ASP A 104 12.78 -5.78 -3.75
C ASP A 104 12.77 -6.99 -2.79
N GLU A 105 11.86 -7.01 -1.80
CA GLU A 105 11.72 -8.16 -0.89
C GLU A 105 11.18 -9.41 -1.62
N LEU A 106 10.19 -9.26 -2.49
CA LEU A 106 9.66 -10.37 -3.29
C LEU A 106 10.69 -10.94 -4.27
N ARG A 107 11.53 -10.08 -4.85
CA ARG A 107 12.66 -10.50 -5.70
C ARG A 107 13.69 -11.31 -4.92
N LYS A 108 14.06 -10.86 -3.73
CA LYS A 108 14.99 -11.62 -2.84
C LYS A 108 14.44 -12.99 -2.48
N GLN A 109 13.13 -13.11 -2.34
CA GLN A 109 12.45 -14.37 -2.04
C GLN A 109 12.17 -15.22 -3.30
N ASN A 110 12.63 -14.82 -4.48
CA ASN A 110 12.36 -15.44 -5.79
C ASN A 110 10.86 -15.52 -6.17
N ARG A 111 9.99 -14.78 -5.46
CA ARG A 111 8.55 -14.78 -5.75
C ARG A 111 8.16 -13.82 -6.88
N TRP A 112 8.99 -12.81 -7.17
CA TRP A 112 8.67 -11.81 -8.19
C TRP A 112 8.62 -12.40 -9.62
N GLN A 113 9.47 -13.35 -9.92
CA GLN A 113 9.47 -13.97 -11.26
C GLN A 113 8.14 -14.64 -11.58
N HIS A 114 7.50 -15.30 -10.61
CA HIS A 114 6.17 -15.89 -10.79
C HIS A 114 5.09 -14.84 -11.04
N ILE A 115 5.17 -13.69 -10.41
CA ILE A 115 4.20 -12.57 -10.57
C ILE A 115 4.24 -12.00 -12.00
N GLU A 116 5.44 -11.83 -12.58
CA GLU A 116 5.59 -11.34 -13.96
C GLU A 116 5.03 -12.33 -14.99
N PHE A 117 5.12 -13.64 -14.71
CA PHE A 117 4.54 -14.68 -15.57
C PHE A 117 3.01 -14.75 -15.46
N GLU A 118 2.44 -14.60 -14.27
CA GLU A 118 0.99 -14.64 -14.06
C GLU A 118 0.24 -13.49 -14.75
N ASP A 119 0.85 -12.31 -14.89
CA ASP A 119 0.22 -11.18 -15.59
C ASP A 119 0.11 -11.41 -17.12
N GLN A 120 0.94 -12.31 -17.67
CA GLN A 120 0.91 -12.68 -19.09
C GLN A 120 -0.09 -13.81 -19.38
N ILE A 121 -0.48 -14.57 -18.36
CA ILE A 121 -1.42 -15.69 -18.48
C ILE A 121 -2.61 -15.42 -17.58
N ALA A 122 -3.59 -14.68 -18.08
CA ALA A 122 -4.90 -14.58 -17.44
C ALA A 122 -5.64 -15.93 -17.60
N THR A 123 -5.18 -16.96 -16.91
CA THR A 123 -5.85 -18.25 -16.82
C THR A 123 -6.90 -18.20 -15.71
N GLU A 124 -8.14 -18.49 -16.11
CA GLU A 124 -9.23 -18.80 -15.20
C GLU A 124 -8.87 -20.08 -14.40
N ASN A 125 -8.24 -19.93 -13.27
CA ASN A 125 -8.14 -21.01 -12.29
C ASN A 125 -9.36 -20.95 -11.38
N SER A 126 -10.41 -21.68 -11.75
CA SER A 126 -11.53 -21.97 -10.88
C SER A 126 -11.11 -23.02 -9.84
N LEU A 127 -11.00 -22.63 -8.61
CA LEU A 127 -11.10 -23.53 -7.48
C LEU A 127 -12.42 -23.23 -6.76
N GLU A 128 -13.43 -24.04 -7.09
CA GLU A 128 -14.67 -24.14 -6.33
C GLU A 128 -14.35 -24.62 -4.92
N GLN A 129 -14.68 -23.81 -3.94
CA GLN A 129 -15.00 -24.30 -2.59
C GLN A 129 -16.24 -23.58 -2.09
N GLN A 130 -17.31 -24.38 -1.99
CA GLN A 130 -18.56 -24.04 -1.34
C GLN A 130 -18.31 -23.79 0.15
N LEU A 131 -18.75 -22.65 0.64
CA LEU A 131 -19.05 -22.45 2.06
C LEU A 131 -20.23 -21.49 2.17
N GLU A 132 -21.27 -21.98 2.85
CA GLU A 132 -22.51 -21.29 3.13
C GLU A 132 -22.30 -19.97 3.88
N THR A 133 -23.05 -18.99 3.42
CA THR A 133 -23.55 -17.81 4.13
C THR A 133 -22.94 -17.50 5.51
N LYS A 134 -21.79 -16.90 5.50
CA LYS A 134 -21.42 -15.85 6.46
C LYS A 134 -20.52 -14.87 5.73
N ASP A 135 -21.17 -13.73 5.41
CA ASP A 135 -20.45 -12.50 5.19
C ASP A 135 -19.98 -12.23 3.74
N LYS A 136 -20.76 -11.38 3.05
CA LYS A 136 -20.36 -10.78 1.77
C LYS A 136 -18.93 -10.21 1.81
N LEU A 137 -18.48 -9.78 3.01
CA LEU A 137 -17.12 -9.31 3.24
C LEU A 137 -16.09 -10.45 3.12
N ALA A 138 -16.39 -11.63 3.67
CA ALA A 138 -15.50 -12.79 3.57
C ALA A 138 -15.40 -13.26 2.12
N GLN A 139 -16.53 -13.29 1.39
CA GLN A 139 -16.55 -13.62 -0.04
C GLN A 139 -15.76 -12.60 -0.87
N PHE A 140 -15.93 -11.30 -0.57
CA PHE A 140 -15.15 -10.25 -1.22
C PHE A 140 -13.64 -10.41 -0.96
N ASN A 141 -13.24 -10.63 0.30
CA ASN A 141 -11.83 -10.84 0.65
C ASN A 141 -11.25 -12.09 -0.01
N GLN A 142 -12.03 -13.17 -0.08
CA GLN A 142 -11.63 -14.37 -0.81
C GLN A 142 -11.47 -14.11 -2.30
N ALA A 143 -12.44 -13.44 -2.94
CA ALA A 143 -12.34 -13.07 -4.35
C ALA A 143 -11.13 -12.15 -4.62
N LEU A 144 -10.87 -11.20 -3.71
CA LEU A 144 -9.71 -10.30 -3.79
C LEU A 144 -8.38 -11.07 -3.66
N SER A 145 -8.31 -12.08 -2.78
CA SER A 145 -7.10 -12.88 -2.58
C SER A 145 -6.73 -13.73 -3.80
N THR A 146 -7.71 -14.08 -4.63
CA THR A 146 -7.49 -14.87 -5.87
C THR A 146 -7.14 -14.02 -7.09
N LEU A 147 -7.14 -12.69 -6.98
CA LEU A 147 -6.66 -11.82 -8.06
C LEU A 147 -5.15 -11.95 -8.27
N PRO A 148 -4.66 -11.99 -9.51
CA PRO A 148 -3.23 -11.84 -9.82
C PRO A 148 -2.68 -10.53 -9.21
N PHE A 149 -1.40 -10.56 -8.82
CA PHE A 149 -0.76 -9.49 -8.06
C PHE A 149 -0.98 -8.10 -8.68
N LEU A 150 -0.67 -7.92 -9.98
CA LEU A 150 -0.72 -6.61 -10.64
C LEU A 150 -2.15 -6.09 -10.82
N GLN A 151 -3.13 -6.99 -10.99
CA GLN A 151 -4.55 -6.63 -11.06
C GLN A 151 -5.07 -6.21 -9.68
N LYS A 152 -4.71 -6.96 -8.64
CA LYS A 152 -5.03 -6.64 -7.25
C LYS A 152 -4.38 -5.34 -6.83
N GLU A 153 -3.11 -5.12 -7.17
CA GLU A 153 -2.38 -3.87 -6.91
C GLU A 153 -3.12 -2.66 -7.49
N ALA A 154 -3.45 -2.69 -8.79
CA ALA A 154 -4.16 -1.59 -9.43
C ALA A 154 -5.51 -1.31 -8.75
N PHE A 155 -6.25 -2.36 -8.39
CA PHE A 155 -7.53 -2.25 -7.71
C PHE A 155 -7.40 -1.61 -6.32
N ILE A 156 -6.48 -2.10 -5.49
CA ILE A 156 -6.24 -1.57 -4.14
C ILE A 156 -5.78 -0.11 -4.19
N LEU A 157 -4.84 0.24 -5.07
CA LEU A 157 -4.41 1.63 -5.24
C LEU A 157 -5.57 2.55 -5.62
N GLN A 158 -6.50 2.07 -6.46
CA GLN A 158 -7.69 2.85 -6.80
C GLN A 158 -8.63 3.02 -5.58
N GLN A 159 -8.81 1.99 -4.74
CA GLN A 159 -9.58 2.10 -3.49
C GLN A 159 -8.92 3.06 -2.50
N GLU A 160 -7.59 3.14 -2.50
CA GLU A 160 -6.83 4.13 -1.74
C GLU A 160 -6.98 5.57 -2.26
N GLY A 161 -7.76 5.77 -3.34
CA GLY A 161 -8.08 7.08 -3.89
C GLY A 161 -7.05 7.61 -4.90
N PHE A 162 -6.13 6.79 -5.39
CA PHE A 162 -5.23 7.19 -6.47
C PHE A 162 -5.97 7.30 -7.80
N SER A 163 -5.72 8.37 -8.54
CA SER A 163 -6.18 8.52 -9.91
C SER A 163 -5.43 7.56 -10.85
N LEU A 164 -5.99 7.34 -12.03
CA LEU A 164 -5.37 6.49 -13.05
C LEU A 164 -3.95 6.95 -13.41
N SER A 165 -3.73 8.26 -13.53
CA SER A 165 -2.39 8.82 -13.77
C SER A 165 -1.44 8.53 -12.63
N GLN A 166 -1.86 8.73 -11.37
CA GLN A 166 -1.03 8.46 -10.21
C GLN A 166 -0.67 6.98 -10.08
N ILE A 167 -1.60 6.05 -10.40
CA ILE A 167 -1.31 4.61 -10.43
C ILE A 167 -0.30 4.30 -11.54
N SER A 168 -0.46 4.89 -12.73
CA SER A 168 0.47 4.78 -13.85
C SER A 168 1.89 5.20 -13.44
N ASP A 169 2.03 6.37 -12.82
CA ASP A 169 3.31 6.89 -12.35
C ASP A 169 3.93 6.01 -11.24
N LEU A 170 3.10 5.60 -10.27
CA LEU A 170 3.53 4.77 -9.13
C LEU A 170 4.01 3.38 -9.56
N THR A 171 3.34 2.78 -10.56
CA THR A 171 3.67 1.44 -11.06
C THR A 171 4.65 1.44 -12.22
N SER A 172 4.95 2.61 -12.82
CA SER A 172 5.73 2.78 -14.05
C SER A 172 5.13 2.04 -15.25
N GLU A 173 3.79 2.01 -15.32
CA GLU A 173 3.02 1.36 -16.36
C GLU A 173 2.20 2.36 -17.16
N SER A 174 1.76 1.99 -18.38
CA SER A 174 0.87 2.86 -19.15
C SER A 174 -0.52 2.96 -18.51
N GLN A 175 -1.21 4.09 -18.70
CA GLN A 175 -2.59 4.22 -18.22
C GLN A 175 -3.53 3.19 -18.88
N GLU A 176 -3.25 2.77 -20.11
CA GLU A 176 -4.03 1.72 -20.80
C GLU A 176 -3.84 0.36 -20.12
N THR A 177 -2.60 0.04 -19.70
CA THR A 177 -2.32 -1.16 -18.90
C THR A 177 -3.11 -1.12 -17.58
N ILE A 178 -3.08 0.01 -16.87
CA ILE A 178 -3.82 0.16 -15.61
C ILE A 178 -5.33 0.05 -15.82
N LYS A 179 -5.90 0.68 -16.86
CA LYS A 179 -7.32 0.51 -17.21
C LYS A 179 -7.67 -0.95 -17.46
N SER A 180 -6.83 -1.68 -18.17
CA SER A 180 -7.01 -3.09 -18.47
C SER A 180 -7.00 -3.93 -17.18
N ARG A 181 -5.99 -3.75 -16.32
CA ARG A 181 -5.88 -4.43 -15.00
C ARG A 181 -7.10 -4.16 -14.12
N LEU A 182 -7.57 -2.92 -14.05
CA LEU A 182 -8.76 -2.54 -13.30
C LEU A 182 -10.04 -3.18 -13.86
N ARG A 183 -10.16 -3.26 -15.18
CA ARG A 183 -11.30 -3.94 -15.83
C ARG A 183 -11.33 -5.42 -15.48
N TYR A 184 -10.19 -6.11 -15.57
CA TYR A 184 -10.07 -7.52 -15.19
C TYR A 184 -10.38 -7.74 -13.70
N ALA A 185 -9.81 -6.93 -12.82
CA ALA A 185 -10.05 -7.03 -11.38
C ALA A 185 -11.56 -6.90 -11.06
N ARG A 186 -12.23 -5.89 -11.63
CA ARG A 186 -13.67 -5.67 -11.42
C ARG A 186 -14.53 -6.83 -11.94
N ASN A 187 -14.21 -7.33 -13.13
CA ASN A 187 -14.93 -8.46 -13.72
C ASN A 187 -14.74 -9.73 -12.86
N HIS A 188 -13.53 -10.00 -12.43
CA HIS A 188 -13.24 -11.15 -11.55
C HIS A 188 -14.03 -11.05 -10.24
N LEU A 189 -14.00 -9.89 -9.55
CA LEU A 189 -14.73 -9.67 -8.32
C LEU A 189 -16.26 -9.79 -8.54
N LYS A 190 -16.78 -9.21 -9.62
CA LYS A 190 -18.20 -9.30 -9.96
C LYS A 190 -18.63 -10.76 -10.18
N ASN A 191 -17.86 -11.54 -10.91
CA ASN A 191 -18.17 -12.94 -11.20
C ASN A 191 -18.14 -13.80 -9.93
N LYS A 192 -17.16 -13.58 -9.05
CA LYS A 192 -17.04 -14.35 -7.81
C LYS A 192 -18.11 -14.00 -6.75
N ILE A 193 -18.53 -12.73 -6.68
CA ILE A 193 -19.54 -12.27 -5.72
C ILE A 193 -20.97 -12.42 -6.28
N GLY A 194 -21.14 -12.25 -7.60
CA GLY A 194 -22.44 -12.29 -8.27
C GLY A 194 -22.98 -13.69 -8.58
N THR A 195 -22.19 -14.75 -8.36
CA THR A 195 -22.61 -16.15 -8.61
C THR A 195 -23.39 -16.75 -7.42
N THR A 196 -23.68 -15.96 -6.39
CA THR A 196 -24.40 -16.39 -5.17
C THR A 196 -25.78 -15.70 -5.09
N SER A 197 -26.57 -15.80 -6.18
CA SER A 197 -28.01 -15.42 -6.20
C SER A 197 -28.83 -16.58 -6.67
#